data_cc6ac43c8fcdd33c2fe12bfd1bfbda8f
#
_entry.id   cc6ac43c8fcdd33c2fe12bfd1bfbda8f
#
_cell.length_a   1.000
_cell.length_b   1.000
_cell.length_c   1.000
_cell.angle_alpha   90.00
_cell.angle_beta   90.00
_cell.angle_gamma   90.00
#
_symmetry.space_group_name_H-M   'P 1'
#
loop_
_entity.id
_entity.type
_entity.pdbx_description
1 polymer ?
#
loop_
_entity_poly.entity_id
_entity_poly.type
_entity_poly.pdbx_seq_one_letter_code
_entity_poly.pdbx_strand_id
1 'polypeptide(L)'
;MKRLSKLLLALFIACSITGCSQSTEVVDATYEIYIAGYDWGCGVNKTILTLDKAVDDVDKNDFMVSETKQVTDWEDEALPVVEKTLERVVDDAYSCDKDGQKIDGESKYIAIELYVSPNDGSPLLYSATTHYNTWSDPYYLNISLAKNGEITVDDKKVTKLDVSTEYTKKITAADALELEKFKASDGIELNYGHFNPKEPSNTLFVWLHGSGEGGTEDTNPQVTSLSNKVSAYFNDDFQNAVGNAYVLVPQCPTFWMDADGN
;
A
#
# COMPACT_ATOMS: atom_id res chain seq x y z
N MET A 1 57.67 -11.24 -76.39
CA MET A 1 56.99 -10.20 -75.69
C MET A 1 56.05 -10.82 -74.65
N LYS A 2 56.46 -10.89 -73.39
CA LYS A 2 55.69 -11.57 -72.33
C LYS A 2 54.94 -10.49 -71.52
N ARG A 3 53.59 -10.52 -71.47
CA ARG A 3 52.78 -9.63 -70.66
C ARG A 3 52.68 -10.23 -69.25
N LEU A 4 53.17 -9.51 -68.30
CA LEU A 4 53.01 -9.84 -66.89
C LEU A 4 51.61 -9.36 -66.42
N SER A 5 50.79 -10.28 -65.99
CA SER A 5 49.50 -10.04 -65.39
C SER A 5 49.72 -9.77 -63.84
N LYS A 6 49.40 -8.59 -63.38
CA LYS A 6 49.42 -8.28 -61.95
C LYS A 6 48.10 -8.69 -61.31
N LEU A 7 48.14 -9.68 -60.48
CA LEU A 7 47.01 -10.09 -59.63
C LEU A 7 46.95 -9.18 -58.42
N LEU A 8 45.93 -8.33 -58.37
CA LEU A 8 45.63 -7.55 -57.16
C LEU A 8 44.81 -8.42 -56.19
N LEU A 9 45.38 -8.80 -55.06
CA LEU A 9 44.71 -9.49 -53.99
C LEU A 9 44.03 -8.44 -53.07
N ALA A 10 42.72 -8.26 -53.20
CA ALA A 10 41.95 -7.40 -52.31
C ALA A 10 41.65 -8.19 -51.04
N LEU A 11 42.29 -7.78 -49.95
CA LEU A 11 42.02 -8.30 -48.59
C LEU A 11 40.75 -7.66 -48.06
N PHE A 12 39.62 -8.36 -48.08
CA PHE A 12 38.40 -7.94 -47.36
C PHE A 12 38.57 -8.23 -45.88
N ILE A 13 38.83 -7.19 -45.08
CA ILE A 13 38.72 -7.26 -43.64
C ILE A 13 37.23 -7.16 -43.31
N ALA A 14 36.60 -8.30 -43.07
CA ALA A 14 35.26 -8.35 -42.47
C ALA A 14 35.38 -7.90 -40.99
N CYS A 15 35.13 -6.63 -40.71
CA CYS A 15 34.84 -6.18 -39.34
C CYS A 15 33.51 -6.81 -38.93
N SER A 16 33.56 -7.92 -38.20
CA SER A 16 32.42 -8.44 -37.46
C SER A 16 32.09 -7.42 -36.37
N ILE A 17 31.12 -6.57 -36.65
CA ILE A 17 30.47 -5.76 -35.62
C ILE A 17 29.62 -6.75 -34.82
N THR A 18 30.20 -7.37 -33.81
CA THR A 18 29.42 -8.00 -32.74
C THR A 18 28.72 -6.85 -31.98
N GLY A 19 27.54 -6.51 -32.45
CA GLY A 19 26.61 -5.71 -31.68
C GLY A 19 26.31 -6.52 -30.42
N CYS A 20 26.95 -6.13 -29.32
CA CYS A 20 26.56 -6.57 -27.98
C CYS A 20 25.18 -5.98 -27.77
N SER A 21 24.14 -6.75 -28.05
CA SER A 21 22.81 -6.48 -27.54
C SER A 21 22.93 -6.66 -26.02
N GLN A 22 23.14 -5.56 -25.31
CA GLN A 22 22.94 -5.56 -23.85
C GLN A 22 21.47 -5.92 -23.66
N SER A 23 21.19 -7.17 -23.28
CA SER A 23 19.90 -7.52 -22.71
C SER A 23 19.79 -6.69 -21.45
N THR A 24 18.87 -5.74 -21.42
CA THR A 24 18.56 -5.00 -20.20
C THR A 24 18.11 -6.02 -19.19
N GLU A 25 18.89 -6.20 -18.14
CA GLU A 25 18.52 -7.08 -17.04
C GLU A 25 17.24 -6.54 -16.41
N VAL A 26 16.30 -7.42 -16.09
CA VAL A 26 15.03 -7.09 -15.47
C VAL A 26 15.04 -7.71 -14.09
N VAL A 27 14.55 -6.98 -13.10
CA VAL A 27 14.28 -7.48 -11.75
C VAL A 27 12.78 -7.62 -11.60
N ASP A 28 12.33 -8.84 -11.27
CA ASP A 28 10.93 -9.12 -11.01
C ASP A 28 10.61 -8.92 -9.53
N ALA A 29 9.44 -8.34 -9.24
CA ALA A 29 9.02 -8.05 -7.88
C ALA A 29 7.54 -8.31 -7.64
N THR A 30 7.22 -8.68 -6.40
CA THR A 30 5.89 -8.56 -5.81
C THR A 30 5.92 -7.54 -4.70
N TYR A 31 4.77 -7.12 -4.18
CA TYR A 31 4.74 -6.14 -3.10
C TYR A 31 3.61 -6.38 -2.09
N GLU A 32 3.80 -5.83 -0.90
CA GLU A 32 2.82 -5.72 0.17
C GLU A 32 2.53 -4.25 0.43
N ILE A 33 1.31 -3.90 0.86
CA ILE A 33 0.93 -2.54 1.25
C ILE A 33 0.72 -2.43 2.75
N TYR A 34 1.15 -1.31 3.33
CA TYR A 34 1.00 -0.96 4.73
C TYR A 34 0.11 0.27 4.86
N ILE A 35 -0.93 0.17 5.66
CA ILE A 35 -1.95 1.19 5.85
C ILE A 35 -1.91 1.68 7.29
N ALA A 36 -1.53 2.93 7.46
CA ALA A 36 -1.54 3.61 8.76
C ALA A 36 -2.88 4.33 8.99
N GLY A 37 -3.26 4.45 10.28
CA GLY A 37 -4.41 5.22 10.72
C GLY A 37 -3.98 6.62 11.21
N TYR A 38 -4.74 7.64 10.82
CA TYR A 38 -4.53 9.04 11.16
C TYR A 38 -5.81 9.65 11.75
N ASP A 39 -5.73 10.88 12.27
CA ASP A 39 -6.91 11.58 12.82
C ASP A 39 -8.02 11.78 11.78
N TRP A 40 -7.64 11.94 10.51
CA TRP A 40 -8.53 12.25 9.40
C TRP A 40 -8.91 11.04 8.55
N GLY A 41 -8.37 9.86 8.81
CA GLY A 41 -8.63 8.66 8.00
C GLY A 41 -7.43 7.73 7.95
N CYS A 42 -7.30 6.97 6.90
CA CYS A 42 -6.17 6.09 6.70
C CYS A 42 -5.49 6.32 5.34
N GLY A 43 -4.25 5.86 5.23
CA GLY A 43 -3.50 5.92 3.99
C GLY A 43 -2.44 4.85 3.87
N VAL A 44 -2.17 4.45 2.64
CA VAL A 44 -1.04 3.59 2.30
C VAL A 44 0.22 4.42 2.41
N ASN A 45 0.92 4.28 3.51
CA ASN A 45 2.12 5.07 3.83
C ASN A 45 3.43 4.34 3.51
N LYS A 46 3.37 3.05 3.23
CA LYS A 46 4.55 2.24 2.90
C LYS A 46 4.16 1.05 2.03
N THR A 47 5.08 0.66 1.17
CA THR A 47 5.06 -0.63 0.48
C THR A 47 6.41 -1.32 0.63
N ILE A 48 6.41 -2.66 0.69
CA ILE A 48 7.64 -3.44 0.70
C ILE A 48 7.63 -4.32 -0.53
N LEU A 49 8.61 -4.12 -1.40
CA LEU A 49 8.88 -4.98 -2.55
C LEU A 49 9.63 -6.23 -2.10
N THR A 50 9.25 -7.37 -2.65
CA THR A 50 10.02 -8.63 -2.59
C THR A 50 10.53 -8.93 -3.99
N LEU A 51 11.85 -8.91 -4.15
CA LEU A 51 12.55 -9.03 -5.43
C LEU A 51 13.04 -10.48 -5.66
N ASP A 52 13.11 -10.87 -6.91
CA ASP A 52 13.72 -12.16 -7.31
C ASP A 52 15.25 -12.16 -7.10
N LYS A 53 15.90 -10.98 -7.13
CA LYS A 53 17.34 -10.76 -6.93
C LYS A 53 17.61 -9.79 -5.80
N ALA A 54 18.77 -9.92 -5.14
CA ALA A 54 19.25 -8.91 -4.21
C ALA A 54 19.73 -7.68 -4.97
N VAL A 55 19.44 -6.51 -4.43
CA VAL A 55 19.83 -5.21 -5.00
C VAL A 55 20.50 -4.35 -3.95
N ASP A 56 21.30 -3.41 -4.44
CA ASP A 56 22.00 -2.38 -3.65
C ASP A 56 21.74 -0.99 -4.28
N ASP A 57 22.28 0.07 -3.65
CA ASP A 57 22.18 1.46 -4.12
C ASP A 57 20.73 1.94 -4.32
N VAL A 58 19.86 1.70 -3.34
CA VAL A 58 18.46 2.11 -3.37
C VAL A 58 18.31 3.55 -2.92
N ASP A 59 17.77 4.42 -3.80
CA ASP A 59 17.43 5.81 -3.50
C ASP A 59 15.97 6.12 -3.89
N LYS A 60 15.32 6.99 -3.14
CA LYS A 60 13.92 7.36 -3.38
C LYS A 60 13.65 7.96 -4.77
N ASN A 61 14.63 8.64 -5.35
CA ASN A 61 14.51 9.26 -6.66
C ASN A 61 14.56 8.24 -7.81
N ASP A 62 14.89 6.98 -7.50
CA ASP A 62 14.90 5.91 -8.48
C ASP A 62 13.50 5.35 -8.75
N PHE A 63 12.50 5.69 -7.93
CA PHE A 63 11.15 5.12 -8.03
C PHE A 63 10.11 6.14 -8.48
N MET A 64 9.17 5.64 -9.27
CA MET A 64 7.86 6.27 -9.54
C MET A 64 6.77 5.35 -9.04
N VAL A 65 5.84 5.92 -8.29
CA VAL A 65 4.68 5.20 -7.77
C VAL A 65 3.41 5.96 -8.15
N SER A 66 2.42 5.24 -8.64
CA SER A 66 1.04 5.74 -8.74
C SER A 66 0.07 4.73 -8.13
N GLU A 67 -1.08 5.20 -7.67
CA GLU A 67 -2.16 4.34 -7.20
C GLU A 67 -3.32 4.37 -8.18
N THR A 68 -3.92 3.22 -8.46
CA THR A 68 -5.17 3.11 -9.20
C THR A 68 -6.26 2.65 -8.25
N LYS A 69 -7.35 3.39 -8.20
CA LYS A 69 -8.47 3.14 -7.29
C LYS A 69 -9.80 3.70 -7.80
N GLN A 70 -10.89 3.21 -7.22
CA GLN A 70 -12.19 3.84 -7.37
C GLN A 70 -12.31 5.05 -6.43
N VAL A 71 -12.92 6.11 -6.94
CA VAL A 71 -13.26 7.34 -6.21
C VAL A 71 -14.64 7.83 -6.62
N THR A 72 -15.34 8.50 -5.72
CA THR A 72 -16.54 9.28 -6.09
C THR A 72 -16.08 10.52 -6.84
N ASP A 73 -16.66 10.77 -8.01
CA ASP A 73 -16.37 11.98 -8.78
C ASP A 73 -17.24 13.13 -8.28
N TRP A 74 -16.64 13.99 -7.46
CA TRP A 74 -17.30 15.13 -6.85
C TRP A 74 -17.53 16.31 -7.81
N GLU A 75 -16.95 16.26 -9.03
CA GLU A 75 -17.14 17.27 -10.05
C GLU A 75 -18.39 17.02 -10.91
N ASP A 76 -18.90 15.78 -10.90
CA ASP A 76 -20.14 15.39 -11.59
C ASP A 76 -21.31 15.43 -10.59
N GLU A 77 -22.41 16.14 -10.94
CA GLU A 77 -23.62 16.24 -10.11
C GLU A 77 -24.26 14.87 -9.81
N ALA A 78 -24.04 13.87 -10.66
CA ALA A 78 -24.52 12.51 -10.45
C ALA A 78 -23.66 11.71 -9.45
N LEU A 79 -22.51 12.25 -9.03
CA LEU A 79 -21.56 11.65 -8.09
C LEU A 79 -21.20 10.19 -8.45
N PRO A 80 -20.83 9.89 -9.70
CA PRO A 80 -20.53 8.53 -10.10
C PRO A 80 -19.25 8.04 -9.44
N VAL A 81 -19.15 6.72 -9.26
CA VAL A 81 -17.88 6.07 -8.91
C VAL A 81 -17.09 5.84 -10.18
N VAL A 82 -15.87 6.34 -10.22
CA VAL A 82 -14.96 6.24 -11.37
C VAL A 82 -13.59 5.71 -10.91
N GLU A 83 -12.90 5.05 -11.82
CA GLU A 83 -11.52 4.64 -11.60
C GLU A 83 -10.58 5.80 -11.96
N LYS A 84 -9.64 6.11 -11.08
CA LYS A 84 -8.60 7.13 -11.30
C LYS A 84 -7.23 6.55 -10.96
N THR A 85 -6.24 6.94 -11.75
CA THR A 85 -4.81 6.71 -11.45
C THR A 85 -4.19 8.03 -11.01
N LEU A 86 -3.61 8.05 -9.83
CA LEU A 86 -3.05 9.22 -9.17
C LEU A 86 -1.57 8.99 -8.85
N GLU A 87 -0.72 9.98 -9.12
CA GLU A 87 0.69 9.91 -8.73
C GLU A 87 0.84 9.97 -7.21
N ARG A 88 1.82 9.20 -6.69
CA ARG A 88 2.16 9.19 -5.27
C ARG A 88 3.57 9.76 -5.07
N VAL A 89 3.72 10.57 -4.06
CA VAL A 89 5.04 11.11 -3.67
C VAL A 89 5.79 10.05 -2.87
N VAL A 90 7.02 9.74 -3.30
CA VAL A 90 7.94 8.88 -2.57
C VAL A 90 8.73 9.74 -1.58
N ASP A 91 8.51 9.51 -0.29
CA ASP A 91 9.19 10.23 0.79
C ASP A 91 10.58 9.64 1.08
N ASP A 92 10.71 8.32 1.08
CA ASP A 92 11.97 7.59 1.23
C ASP A 92 11.91 6.23 0.52
N ALA A 93 13.09 5.69 0.16
CA ALA A 93 13.23 4.31 -0.29
C ALA A 93 14.59 3.76 0.17
N TYR A 94 14.62 2.51 0.62
CA TYR A 94 15.82 1.90 1.17
C TYR A 94 15.77 0.38 1.14
N SER A 95 16.95 -0.25 1.15
CA SER A 95 17.09 -1.67 1.39
C SER A 95 16.63 -2.02 2.81
N CYS A 96 15.83 -3.06 2.95
CA CYS A 96 15.31 -3.48 4.25
C CYS A 96 15.39 -5.01 4.42
N ASP A 97 15.11 -5.49 5.62
CA ASP A 97 14.83 -6.89 5.87
C ASP A 97 13.36 -7.24 5.50
N LYS A 98 12.98 -8.50 5.64
CA LYS A 98 11.62 -8.97 5.36
C LYS A 98 10.52 -8.30 6.21
N ASP A 99 10.87 -7.69 7.32
CA ASP A 99 9.98 -7.00 8.25
C ASP A 99 9.98 -5.47 8.03
N GLY A 100 10.72 -5.01 7.00
CA GLY A 100 10.79 -3.61 6.60
C GLY A 100 11.74 -2.76 7.44
N GLN A 101 12.62 -3.38 8.24
CA GLN A 101 13.66 -2.66 8.98
C GLN A 101 14.82 -2.33 8.05
N LYS A 102 15.23 -1.06 8.03
CA LYS A 102 16.33 -0.58 7.20
C LYS A 102 17.62 -1.36 7.51
N ILE A 103 18.31 -1.80 6.47
CA ILE A 103 19.61 -2.46 6.56
C ILE A 103 20.61 -1.77 5.63
N ASP A 104 21.90 -1.96 5.90
CA ASP A 104 22.96 -1.55 4.99
C ASP A 104 23.29 -2.70 4.03
N GLY A 105 23.54 -2.36 2.74
CA GLY A 105 23.96 -3.29 1.70
C GLY A 105 22.81 -4.02 0.99
N GLU A 106 23.16 -5.09 0.31
CA GLU A 106 22.23 -5.82 -0.56
C GLU A 106 21.04 -6.42 0.15
N SER A 107 19.86 -6.31 -0.49
CA SER A 107 18.64 -6.94 -0.02
C SER A 107 17.74 -7.40 -1.18
N LYS A 108 16.94 -8.42 -0.89
CA LYS A 108 15.77 -8.79 -1.73
C LYS A 108 14.52 -7.98 -1.37
N TYR A 109 14.61 -7.07 -0.41
CA TYR A 109 13.49 -6.28 0.03
C TYR A 109 13.81 -4.79 -0.08
N ILE A 110 12.91 -4.04 -0.66
CA ILE A 110 12.95 -2.58 -0.71
C ILE A 110 11.70 -2.03 -0.03
N ALA A 111 11.88 -1.20 0.98
CA ALA A 111 10.81 -0.39 1.51
C ALA A 111 10.72 0.93 0.73
N ILE A 112 9.51 1.30 0.34
CA ILE A 112 9.20 2.61 -0.26
C ILE A 112 8.18 3.28 0.64
N GLU A 113 8.55 4.39 1.27
CA GLU A 113 7.67 5.21 2.08
C GLU A 113 6.97 6.24 1.20
N LEU A 114 5.66 6.38 1.40
CA LEU A 114 4.79 7.20 0.57
C LEU A 114 4.17 8.32 1.41
N TYR A 115 4.21 9.53 0.88
CA TYR A 115 3.49 10.66 1.48
C TYR A 115 2.00 10.37 1.57
N VAL A 116 1.39 10.75 2.70
CA VAL A 116 -0.03 10.60 2.97
C VAL A 116 -0.60 11.90 3.55
N SER A 117 -1.75 12.30 3.06
CA SER A 117 -2.50 13.45 3.54
C SER A 117 -4.01 13.16 3.52
N PRO A 118 -4.87 14.05 4.05
CA PRO A 118 -6.32 13.88 3.92
C PRO A 118 -6.82 13.71 2.48
N ASN A 119 -6.04 14.16 1.50
CA ASN A 119 -6.40 14.11 0.08
C ASN A 119 -5.62 13.06 -0.72
N ASP A 120 -4.57 12.45 -0.13
CA ASP A 120 -3.65 11.56 -0.84
C ASP A 120 -3.45 10.26 -0.08
N GLY A 121 -3.50 9.15 -0.81
CA GLY A 121 -3.08 7.84 -0.32
C GLY A 121 -4.12 7.03 0.42
N SER A 122 -5.36 7.51 0.57
CA SER A 122 -6.43 6.70 1.16
C SER A 122 -6.82 5.56 0.21
N PRO A 123 -6.82 4.30 0.67
CA PRO A 123 -7.30 3.16 -0.11
C PRO A 123 -8.82 2.96 0.00
N LEU A 124 -9.54 3.94 0.54
CA LEU A 124 -10.97 3.87 0.73
C LEU A 124 -11.71 4.62 -0.37
N LEU A 125 -12.92 4.12 -0.66
CA LEU A 125 -13.96 4.78 -1.42
C LEU A 125 -15.03 5.27 -0.45
N TYR A 126 -15.32 6.56 -0.44
CA TYR A 126 -16.52 7.09 0.22
C TYR A 126 -17.68 7.06 -0.76
N SER A 127 -18.74 6.35 -0.41
CA SER A 127 -19.97 6.28 -1.20
C SER A 127 -20.91 7.45 -0.88
N ALA A 128 -21.19 8.28 -1.88
CA ALA A 128 -22.16 9.36 -1.75
C ALA A 128 -23.61 8.85 -1.52
N THR A 129 -23.91 7.60 -1.89
CA THR A 129 -25.23 6.98 -1.72
C THR A 129 -25.46 6.44 -0.32
N THR A 130 -24.45 5.71 0.23
CA THR A 130 -24.56 5.08 1.55
C THR A 130 -23.99 5.95 2.66
N HIS A 131 -23.19 6.94 2.32
CA HIS A 131 -22.43 7.79 3.24
C HIS A 131 -21.39 7.02 4.08
N TYR A 132 -20.92 5.88 3.58
CA TYR A 132 -19.90 5.06 4.25
C TYR A 132 -18.61 4.97 3.45
N ASN A 133 -17.51 4.77 4.17
CA ASN A 133 -16.24 4.39 3.61
C ASN A 133 -16.18 2.86 3.45
N THR A 134 -15.77 2.41 2.27
CA THR A 134 -15.47 1.01 1.98
C THR A 134 -14.08 0.89 1.39
N TRP A 135 -13.52 -0.31 1.36
CA TRP A 135 -12.32 -0.54 0.59
C TRP A 135 -12.58 -0.27 -0.89
N SER A 136 -11.68 0.49 -1.53
CA SER A 136 -11.71 0.63 -2.98
C SER A 136 -11.39 -0.71 -3.66
N ASP A 137 -12.17 -1.07 -4.66
CA ASP A 137 -11.95 -2.26 -5.49
C ASP A 137 -12.25 -1.88 -6.96
N PRO A 138 -11.20 -1.82 -7.82
CA PRO A 138 -9.81 -2.16 -7.53
C PRO A 138 -9.07 -1.13 -6.67
N TYR A 139 -8.00 -1.58 -6.00
CA TYR A 139 -6.93 -0.76 -5.44
C TYR A 139 -5.60 -1.45 -5.67
N TYR A 140 -4.67 -0.81 -6.36
CA TYR A 140 -3.30 -1.31 -6.55
C TYR A 140 -2.31 -0.16 -6.79
N LEU A 141 -1.04 -0.45 -6.55
CA LEU A 141 0.06 0.46 -6.85
C LEU A 141 0.72 0.05 -8.17
N ASN A 142 1.02 1.05 -9.00
CA ASN A 142 1.93 0.87 -10.13
C ASN A 142 3.29 1.40 -9.70
N ILE A 143 4.26 0.52 -9.56
CA ILE A 143 5.60 0.82 -9.08
C ILE A 143 6.58 0.54 -10.21
N SER A 144 7.43 1.49 -10.54
CA SER A 144 8.45 1.35 -11.57
C SER A 144 9.68 2.16 -11.22
N LEU A 145 10.79 1.91 -11.92
CA LEU A 145 11.92 2.83 -11.86
C LEU A 145 11.58 4.11 -12.62
N ALA A 146 12.03 5.24 -12.08
CA ALA A 146 11.96 6.55 -12.72
C ALA A 146 12.75 6.55 -14.04
N LYS A 147 12.53 7.55 -14.88
CA LYS A 147 13.17 7.65 -16.21
C LYS A 147 14.70 7.51 -16.17
N ASN A 148 15.34 8.01 -15.11
CA ASN A 148 16.79 7.92 -14.89
C ASN A 148 17.10 7.11 -13.63
N GLY A 149 16.10 6.42 -13.07
CA GLY A 149 16.26 5.57 -11.89
C GLY A 149 16.98 4.28 -12.24
N GLU A 150 17.76 3.81 -11.31
CA GLU A 150 18.54 2.57 -11.44
C GLU A 150 18.70 1.90 -10.09
N ILE A 151 18.80 0.58 -10.10
CA ILE A 151 19.18 -0.24 -8.95
C ILE A 151 20.38 -1.09 -9.36
N THR A 152 21.15 -1.55 -8.39
CA THR A 152 22.36 -2.35 -8.65
C THR A 152 22.12 -3.81 -8.31
N VAL A 153 22.46 -4.72 -9.24
CA VAL A 153 22.45 -6.18 -9.07
C VAL A 153 23.81 -6.72 -9.50
N ASP A 154 24.53 -7.42 -8.64
CA ASP A 154 25.86 -7.97 -8.93
C ASP A 154 26.80 -6.91 -9.57
N ASP A 155 26.90 -5.73 -8.97
CA ASP A 155 27.69 -4.57 -9.45
C ASP A 155 27.27 -4.02 -10.83
N LYS A 156 26.07 -4.39 -11.32
CA LYS A 156 25.55 -3.92 -12.59
C LYS A 156 24.29 -3.09 -12.41
N LYS A 157 24.22 -1.97 -13.15
CA LYS A 157 23.05 -1.13 -13.16
C LYS A 157 21.89 -1.79 -13.92
N VAL A 158 20.73 -1.82 -13.27
CA VAL A 158 19.47 -2.31 -13.80
C VAL A 158 18.50 -1.14 -13.86
N THR A 159 17.90 -0.94 -15.03
CA THR A 159 16.98 0.17 -15.31
C THR A 159 15.56 -0.31 -15.60
N LYS A 160 15.27 -1.60 -15.33
CA LYS A 160 13.94 -2.17 -15.51
C LYS A 160 13.56 -3.02 -14.30
N LEU A 161 12.48 -2.60 -13.65
CA LEU A 161 11.79 -3.31 -12.59
C LEU A 161 10.41 -3.74 -13.12
N ASP A 162 10.05 -5.02 -12.94
CA ASP A 162 8.73 -5.57 -13.32
C ASP A 162 7.99 -5.98 -12.05
N VAL A 163 7.03 -5.16 -11.62
CA VAL A 163 6.30 -5.36 -10.38
C VAL A 163 4.92 -5.92 -10.69
N SER A 164 4.48 -6.92 -9.91
CA SER A 164 3.12 -7.46 -10.03
C SER A 164 2.07 -6.34 -9.88
N THR A 165 0.96 -6.45 -10.62
CA THR A 165 -0.12 -5.47 -10.52
C THR A 165 -0.81 -5.52 -9.16
N GLU A 166 -1.08 -6.73 -8.65
CA GLU A 166 -1.76 -6.92 -7.37
C GLU A 166 -0.77 -7.06 -6.22
N TYR A 167 -1.10 -6.46 -5.07
CA TYR A 167 -0.35 -6.67 -3.84
C TYR A 167 -0.60 -8.07 -3.28
N THR A 168 0.41 -8.67 -2.69
CA THR A 168 0.33 -10.01 -2.09
C THR A 168 -0.30 -10.00 -0.71
N LYS A 169 -0.20 -8.86 0.00
CA LYS A 169 -0.74 -8.69 1.34
C LYS A 169 -1.07 -7.24 1.65
N LYS A 170 -2.14 -7.04 2.40
CA LYS A 170 -2.53 -5.77 3.02
C LYS A 170 -2.32 -5.89 4.52
N ILE A 171 -1.50 -4.99 5.08
CA ILE A 171 -1.22 -4.89 6.50
C ILE A 171 -1.77 -3.54 6.99
N THR A 172 -2.53 -3.55 8.06
CA THR A 172 -3.15 -2.34 8.59
C THR A 172 -2.82 -2.11 10.06
N ALA A 173 -2.90 -0.86 10.50
CA ALA A 173 -2.77 -0.50 11.91
C ALA A 173 -3.90 -1.10 12.78
N ALA A 174 -4.96 -1.62 12.18
CA ALA A 174 -6.10 -2.24 12.86
C ALA A 174 -6.08 -3.78 12.83
N ASP A 175 -4.99 -4.42 12.37
CA ASP A 175 -4.89 -5.89 12.30
C ASP A 175 -4.83 -6.57 13.68
N ALA A 176 -4.65 -5.78 14.75
CA ALA A 176 -4.74 -6.27 16.12
C ALA A 176 -6.18 -6.54 16.59
N LEU A 177 -7.20 -6.11 15.83
CA LEU A 177 -8.59 -6.35 16.14
C LEU A 177 -9.04 -7.74 15.68
N GLU A 178 -9.74 -8.43 16.56
CA GLU A 178 -10.58 -9.58 16.20
C GLU A 178 -11.95 -9.04 15.76
N LEU A 179 -12.43 -9.50 14.58
CA LEU A 179 -13.67 -8.99 13.98
C LEU A 179 -14.79 -10.02 14.19
N GLU A 180 -15.91 -9.58 14.73
CA GLU A 180 -17.05 -10.44 15.06
C GLU A 180 -18.39 -9.75 14.74
N LYS A 181 -19.49 -10.53 14.88
CA LYS A 181 -20.87 -10.05 14.76
C LYS A 181 -21.62 -10.33 16.05
N PHE A 182 -22.40 -9.35 16.47
CA PHE A 182 -23.32 -9.49 17.60
C PHE A 182 -24.75 -9.37 17.10
N LYS A 183 -25.62 -10.29 17.52
CA LYS A 183 -27.04 -10.23 17.25
C LYS A 183 -27.78 -9.86 18.53
N ALA A 184 -28.40 -8.69 18.56
CA ALA A 184 -29.22 -8.24 19.66
C ALA A 184 -30.55 -9.00 19.74
N SER A 185 -31.22 -8.94 20.90
CA SER A 185 -32.47 -9.66 21.14
C SER A 185 -33.65 -9.17 20.28
N ASP A 186 -33.58 -7.94 19.77
CA ASP A 186 -34.53 -7.34 18.84
C ASP A 186 -34.26 -7.73 17.38
N GLY A 187 -33.20 -8.48 17.11
CA GLY A 187 -32.80 -8.97 15.81
C GLY A 187 -31.81 -8.07 15.06
N ILE A 188 -31.41 -6.93 15.63
CA ILE A 188 -30.38 -6.06 15.05
C ILE A 188 -29.04 -6.79 15.12
N GLU A 189 -28.33 -6.81 14.00
CA GLU A 189 -26.96 -7.34 13.92
C GLU A 189 -25.98 -6.19 13.81
N LEU A 190 -24.92 -6.22 14.65
CA LEU A 190 -23.83 -5.28 14.66
C LEU A 190 -22.53 -5.99 14.36
N ASN A 191 -21.78 -5.47 13.40
CA ASN A 191 -20.39 -5.83 13.27
C ASN A 191 -19.59 -5.11 14.37
N TYR A 192 -18.55 -5.72 14.88
CA TYR A 192 -17.64 -5.05 15.80
C TYR A 192 -16.23 -5.64 15.71
N GLY A 193 -15.26 -4.80 16.05
CA GLY A 193 -13.91 -5.21 16.34
C GLY A 193 -13.66 -5.18 17.84
N HIS A 194 -12.86 -6.11 18.35
CA HIS A 194 -12.40 -6.04 19.73
C HIS A 194 -10.90 -6.36 19.84
N PHE A 195 -10.29 -5.77 20.83
CA PHE A 195 -8.90 -6.03 21.20
C PHE A 195 -8.87 -6.57 22.64
N ASN A 196 -8.15 -7.69 22.81
CA ASN A 196 -7.92 -8.29 24.11
C ASN A 196 -6.52 -7.89 24.62
N PRO A 197 -6.40 -7.30 25.81
CA PRO A 197 -5.10 -6.93 26.37
C PRO A 197 -4.28 -8.19 26.72
N LYS A 198 -2.94 -8.03 26.78
CA LYS A 198 -2.01 -9.13 27.11
C LYS A 198 -2.29 -9.76 28.49
N GLU A 199 -2.74 -8.94 29.43
CA GLU A 199 -3.09 -9.36 30.81
C GLU A 199 -4.56 -9.02 31.07
N PRO A 200 -5.28 -9.84 31.85
CA PRO A 200 -6.68 -9.58 32.20
C PRO A 200 -6.87 -8.20 32.84
N SER A 201 -7.91 -7.50 32.46
CA SER A 201 -8.25 -6.17 32.96
C SER A 201 -9.72 -6.07 33.34
N ASN A 202 -10.05 -5.12 34.22
CA ASN A 202 -11.43 -4.71 34.54
C ASN A 202 -11.84 -3.43 33.78
N THR A 203 -10.98 -2.94 32.88
CA THR A 203 -11.22 -1.73 32.09
C THR A 203 -11.68 -2.12 30.69
N LEU A 204 -12.79 -1.52 30.26
CA LEU A 204 -13.28 -1.58 28.90
C LEU A 204 -13.30 -0.18 28.30
N PHE A 205 -12.64 -0.02 27.16
CA PHE A 205 -12.70 1.17 26.36
C PHE A 205 -13.60 0.92 25.14
N VAL A 206 -14.62 1.75 24.95
CA VAL A 206 -15.55 1.64 23.82
C VAL A 206 -15.40 2.86 22.92
N TRP A 207 -15.11 2.63 21.64
CA TRP A 207 -15.07 3.68 20.65
C TRP A 207 -16.33 3.67 19.80
N LEU A 208 -17.06 4.77 19.77
CA LEU A 208 -18.21 4.98 18.90
C LEU A 208 -17.78 5.88 17.74
N HIS A 209 -17.86 5.35 16.52
CA HIS A 209 -17.40 6.03 15.32
C HIS A 209 -18.28 7.21 14.91
N GLY A 210 -17.75 8.07 14.01
CA GLY A 210 -18.46 9.18 13.41
C GLY A 210 -19.14 8.82 12.07
N SER A 211 -19.62 9.86 11.38
CA SER A 211 -20.19 9.75 10.06
C SER A 211 -19.13 9.24 9.06
N GLY A 212 -19.54 8.37 8.16
CA GLY A 212 -18.66 7.76 7.14
C GLY A 212 -17.99 6.46 7.57
N GLU A 213 -18.03 6.11 8.86
CA GLU A 213 -17.35 4.94 9.41
C GLU A 213 -18.31 3.82 9.79
N GLY A 214 -19.61 4.07 9.69
CA GLY A 214 -20.66 3.07 9.83
C GLY A 214 -20.64 2.04 8.71
N GLY A 215 -21.52 1.07 8.78
CA GLY A 215 -21.63 0.09 7.72
C GLY A 215 -22.38 -1.18 8.07
N THR A 216 -22.56 -1.99 7.05
CA THR A 216 -23.28 -3.25 7.05
C THR A 216 -22.33 -4.40 6.71
N GLU A 217 -22.87 -5.45 6.07
CA GLU A 217 -22.11 -6.63 5.66
C GLU A 217 -20.96 -6.31 4.68
N ASP A 218 -21.10 -5.25 3.85
CA ASP A 218 -20.13 -4.84 2.83
C ASP A 218 -18.97 -4.02 3.41
N THR A 219 -19.05 -3.66 4.69
CA THR A 219 -18.01 -2.95 5.42
C THR A 219 -17.54 -3.76 6.61
N ASN A 220 -16.37 -3.45 7.13
CA ASN A 220 -15.87 -4.11 8.33
C ASN A 220 -15.39 -3.08 9.38
N PRO A 221 -15.42 -3.45 10.66
CA PRO A 221 -14.97 -2.58 11.75
C PRO A 221 -13.49 -2.16 11.66
N GLN A 222 -12.68 -2.84 10.82
CA GLN A 222 -11.30 -2.45 10.56
C GLN A 222 -11.24 -1.05 9.92
N VAL A 223 -12.14 -0.77 8.95
CA VAL A 223 -12.26 0.57 8.32
C VAL A 223 -12.55 1.65 9.38
N THR A 224 -13.50 1.38 10.28
CA THR A 224 -13.85 2.25 11.41
C THR A 224 -12.65 2.56 12.30
N SER A 225 -11.76 1.57 12.50
CA SER A 225 -10.62 1.66 13.41
C SER A 225 -9.40 2.34 12.80
N LEU A 226 -9.41 2.62 11.49
CA LEU A 226 -8.30 3.24 10.78
C LEU A 226 -8.39 4.76 10.70
N SER A 227 -9.49 5.36 11.16
CA SER A 227 -9.64 6.81 11.31
C SER A 227 -9.56 7.22 12.79
N ASN A 228 -9.46 8.52 13.05
CA ASN A 228 -9.42 9.12 14.39
C ASN A 228 -8.35 8.51 15.31
N LYS A 229 -7.29 7.96 14.76
CA LYS A 229 -6.22 7.23 15.48
C LYS A 229 -6.72 6.14 16.44
N VAL A 230 -7.87 5.52 16.15
CA VAL A 230 -8.43 4.46 16.99
C VAL A 230 -7.45 3.30 17.19
N SER A 231 -6.64 3.02 16.16
CA SER A 231 -5.58 2.02 16.24
C SER A 231 -4.53 2.30 17.33
N ALA A 232 -4.41 3.54 17.81
CA ALA A 232 -3.51 3.87 18.91
C ALA A 232 -3.95 3.22 20.26
N TYR A 233 -5.23 2.88 20.42
CA TYR A 233 -5.72 2.20 21.62
C TYR A 233 -5.26 0.75 21.74
N PHE A 234 -4.73 0.16 20.67
CA PHE A 234 -4.22 -1.22 20.65
C PHE A 234 -2.73 -1.30 20.93
N ASN A 235 -2.00 -0.18 20.89
CA ASN A 235 -0.56 -0.18 21.06
C ASN A 235 -0.13 -0.16 22.52
N ASP A 236 1.12 -0.56 22.76
CA ASP A 236 1.67 -0.72 24.10
C ASP A 236 1.67 0.59 24.91
N ASP A 237 1.85 1.75 24.26
CA ASP A 237 1.88 3.04 24.95
C ASP A 237 0.54 3.34 25.65
N PHE A 238 -0.57 3.21 24.92
CA PHE A 238 -1.90 3.39 25.49
C PHE A 238 -2.20 2.31 26.53
N GLN A 239 -1.96 1.05 26.20
CA GLN A 239 -2.25 -0.08 27.06
C GLN A 239 -1.49 0.02 28.40
N ASN A 240 -0.22 0.43 28.37
CA ASN A 240 0.56 0.68 29.57
C ASN A 240 0.03 1.88 30.38
N ALA A 241 -0.37 2.95 29.70
CA ALA A 241 -0.87 4.16 30.36
C ALA A 241 -2.19 3.93 31.15
N VAL A 242 -3.05 3.02 30.64
CA VAL A 242 -4.36 2.71 31.28
C VAL A 242 -4.34 1.45 32.15
N GLY A 243 -3.19 0.77 32.27
CA GLY A 243 -3.05 -0.46 33.04
C GLY A 243 -3.74 -1.66 32.38
N ASN A 244 -3.67 -1.74 31.07
CA ASN A 244 -4.38 -2.63 30.16
C ASN A 244 -5.90 -2.34 30.09
N ALA A 245 -6.47 -2.46 28.90
CA ALA A 245 -7.89 -2.33 28.67
C ALA A 245 -8.34 -3.22 27.51
N TYR A 246 -9.52 -3.81 27.65
CA TYR A 246 -10.25 -4.31 26.50
C TYR A 246 -10.68 -3.11 25.66
N VAL A 247 -10.63 -3.24 24.34
CA VAL A 247 -11.13 -2.19 23.44
C VAL A 247 -12.23 -2.80 22.58
N LEU A 248 -13.36 -2.10 22.48
CA LEU A 248 -14.51 -2.48 21.67
C LEU A 248 -14.81 -1.36 20.67
N VAL A 249 -14.90 -1.72 19.40
CA VAL A 249 -15.19 -0.84 18.28
C VAL A 249 -16.41 -1.37 17.54
N PRO A 250 -17.63 -1.08 17.98
CA PRO A 250 -18.83 -1.47 17.28
C PRO A 250 -19.02 -0.63 16.04
N GLN A 251 -19.61 -1.22 15.00
CA GLN A 251 -19.96 -0.55 13.75
C GLN A 251 -21.47 -0.44 13.63
N CYS A 252 -21.99 0.79 13.66
CA CYS A 252 -23.41 1.04 13.51
C CYS A 252 -23.82 0.87 12.05
N PRO A 253 -24.89 0.10 11.75
CA PRO A 253 -25.36 -0.10 10.38
C PRO A 253 -26.08 1.14 9.80
N THR A 254 -26.40 2.13 10.63
CA THR A 254 -27.04 3.39 10.24
C THR A 254 -26.36 4.59 10.93
N PHE A 255 -27.00 5.19 11.90
CA PHE A 255 -26.49 6.25 12.77
C PHE A 255 -26.73 5.86 14.23
N TRP A 256 -25.86 6.31 15.14
CA TRP A 256 -25.99 6.06 16.59
C TRP A 256 -27.24 6.67 17.21
N MET A 257 -27.81 7.67 16.57
CA MET A 257 -29.04 8.36 16.99
C MET A 257 -29.96 8.48 15.79
N ASP A 258 -31.25 8.47 16.03
CA ASP A 258 -32.22 8.80 15.00
C ASP A 258 -32.27 10.34 14.72
N ALA A 259 -33.13 10.76 13.77
CA ALA A 259 -33.28 12.16 13.42
C ALA A 259 -33.76 13.05 14.57
N ASP A 260 -34.38 12.46 15.60
CA ASP A 260 -34.90 13.13 16.77
C ASP A 260 -33.89 13.11 17.93
N GLY A 261 -32.71 12.50 17.76
CA GLY A 261 -31.62 12.44 18.72
C GLY A 261 -31.80 11.42 19.86
N ASN A 262 -32.59 10.38 19.61
CA ASN A 262 -32.84 9.28 20.56
C ASN A 262 -31.91 8.10 20.32
#